data_801c378a6ac79734633461920693da43
#
_entry.id   801c378a6ac79734633461920693da43
#
_cell.length_a   1.000
_cell.length_b   1.000
_cell.length_c   1.000
_cell.angle_alpha   90.00
_cell.angle_beta   90.00
_cell.angle_gamma   90.00
#
_symmetry.space_group_name_H-M   'P 1'
#
loop_
_entity.id
_entity.type
_entity.pdbx_description
1 polymer ?
#
loop_
_entity_poly.entity_id
_entity_poly.type
_entity_poly.pdbx_seq_one_letter_code
_entity_poly.pdbx_strand_id
1 'polypeptide(L)'
;MGKKHSPKFLSTVDQSRKVINECDIDQFSAMLNDGNQLTVIDVREQHEFDAGCFEGALHLSKGVIERDVEKHPISEEDRIVLYCGGGFRSALAAESLTRMGYANVYSLWGGWRSLVAAGLATPNQ
;
A
#
# COMPACT_ATOMS: atom_id res chain seq x y z
N MET A 1 -4.59 3.40 -19.71
CA MET A 1 -4.98 1.99 -19.70
C MET A 1 -4.11 1.20 -18.74
N GLY A 2 -4.69 0.44 -17.84
CA GLY A 2 -3.94 -0.36 -16.89
C GLY A 2 -3.33 -1.62 -17.52
N LYS A 3 -2.44 -2.26 -16.78
CA LYS A 3 -1.89 -3.54 -17.20
C LYS A 3 -2.98 -4.60 -17.22
N LYS A 4 -2.85 -5.53 -18.16
CA LYS A 4 -3.70 -6.69 -18.20
C LYS A 4 -3.11 -7.76 -17.31
N HIS A 5 -3.87 -8.21 -16.32
CA HIS A 5 -3.40 -9.19 -15.33
C HIS A 5 -3.97 -10.57 -15.67
N SER A 6 -3.23 -11.60 -15.26
CA SER A 6 -3.63 -12.98 -15.50
C SER A 6 -4.80 -13.37 -14.59
N PRO A 7 -5.64 -14.35 -15.03
CA PRO A 7 -6.83 -14.72 -14.26
C PRO A 7 -6.54 -15.25 -12.86
N LYS A 8 -5.49 -16.03 -12.67
CA LYS A 8 -5.17 -16.57 -11.34
C LYS A 8 -4.70 -15.48 -10.39
N PHE A 9 -3.92 -14.51 -10.89
CA PHE A 9 -3.51 -13.37 -10.10
C PHE A 9 -4.73 -12.56 -9.67
N LEU A 10 -5.63 -12.26 -10.59
CA LEU A 10 -6.86 -11.52 -10.28
C LEU A 10 -7.72 -12.25 -9.25
N SER A 11 -7.85 -13.57 -9.39
CA SER A 11 -8.60 -14.38 -8.43
C SER A 11 -7.99 -14.32 -7.04
N THR A 12 -6.67 -14.42 -6.97
CA THR A 12 -5.94 -14.34 -5.69
C THR A 12 -6.14 -12.98 -5.04
N VAL A 13 -6.04 -11.91 -5.82
CA VAL A 13 -6.24 -10.55 -5.32
C VAL A 13 -7.68 -10.36 -4.85
N ASP A 14 -8.66 -10.86 -5.61
CA ASP A 14 -10.06 -10.75 -5.22
C ASP A 14 -10.34 -11.43 -3.88
N GLN A 15 -9.70 -12.57 -3.62
CA GLN A 15 -9.84 -13.25 -2.34
C GLN A 15 -9.24 -12.43 -1.20
N SER A 16 -8.07 -11.83 -1.42
CA SER A 16 -7.44 -10.97 -0.41
C SER A 16 -8.31 -9.76 -0.11
N ARG A 17 -8.90 -9.14 -1.14
CA ARG A 17 -9.72 -7.95 -0.97
C ARG A 17 -10.96 -8.18 -0.10
N LYS A 18 -11.42 -9.43 -0.01
CA LYS A 18 -12.59 -9.76 0.83
C LYS A 18 -12.28 -9.75 2.31
N VAL A 19 -11.02 -9.84 2.70
CA VAL A 19 -10.62 -9.99 4.10
C VAL A 19 -9.72 -8.87 4.62
N ILE A 20 -9.50 -7.83 3.81
CA ILE A 20 -8.67 -6.68 4.17
C ILE A 20 -9.51 -5.43 4.26
N ASN A 21 -8.92 -4.37 4.82
CA ASN A 21 -9.47 -3.02 4.73
C ASN A 21 -8.86 -2.34 3.51
N GLU A 22 -9.68 -1.58 2.81
CA GLU A 22 -9.22 -0.75 1.70
C GLU A 22 -9.61 0.70 1.95
N CYS A 23 -8.84 1.62 1.38
CA CYS A 23 -9.23 3.02 1.30
C CYS A 23 -9.03 3.48 -0.15
N ASP A 24 -9.84 4.44 -0.58
CA ASP A 24 -9.63 5.11 -1.85
C ASP A 24 -8.81 6.38 -1.63
N ILE A 25 -8.53 7.12 -2.72
CA ILE A 25 -7.67 8.30 -2.63
C ILE A 25 -8.30 9.41 -1.76
N ASP A 26 -9.61 9.54 -1.76
CA ASP A 26 -10.28 10.55 -0.94
C ASP A 26 -10.20 10.19 0.54
N GLN A 27 -10.39 8.93 0.87
CA GLN A 27 -10.24 8.45 2.25
C GLN A 27 -8.79 8.58 2.71
N PHE A 28 -7.83 8.27 1.85
CA PHE A 28 -6.42 8.42 2.16
C PHE A 28 -6.08 9.91 2.43
N SER A 29 -6.58 10.80 1.59
CA SER A 29 -6.37 12.24 1.77
C SER A 29 -6.93 12.70 3.12
N ALA A 30 -8.10 12.19 3.51
CA ALA A 30 -8.69 12.51 4.81
C ALA A 30 -7.81 11.99 5.95
N MET A 31 -7.23 10.79 5.81
CA MET A 31 -6.32 10.24 6.81
C MET A 31 -5.07 11.10 6.98
N LEU A 32 -4.55 11.65 5.88
CA LEU A 32 -3.38 12.54 5.95
C LEU A 32 -3.66 13.81 6.74
N ASN A 33 -4.91 14.25 6.75
CA ASN A 33 -5.29 15.55 7.30
C ASN A 33 -6.03 15.47 8.65
N ASP A 34 -6.19 14.27 9.23
CA ASP A 34 -6.99 14.12 10.45
C ASP A 34 -6.17 14.33 11.74
N GLY A 35 -4.88 14.62 11.63
CA GLY A 35 -4.02 14.87 12.77
C GLY A 35 -3.51 13.64 13.49
N ASN A 36 -3.92 12.45 13.07
CA ASN A 36 -3.45 11.19 13.65
C ASN A 36 -2.25 10.66 12.91
N GLN A 37 -1.42 9.90 13.60
CA GLN A 37 -0.23 9.30 12.98
C GLN A 37 -0.63 8.30 11.91
N LEU A 38 0.11 8.30 10.81
CA LEU A 38 -0.12 7.41 9.69
C LEU A 38 1.22 6.93 9.15
N THR A 39 1.37 5.62 9.03
CA THR A 39 2.54 5.01 8.39
C THR A 39 2.14 4.61 6.97
N VAL A 40 2.87 5.12 5.99
CA VAL A 40 2.62 4.80 4.58
C VAL A 40 3.76 3.93 4.09
N ILE A 41 3.43 2.78 3.51
CA ILE A 41 4.42 1.82 3.02
C ILE A 41 4.21 1.59 1.52
N ASP A 42 5.27 1.79 0.75
CA ASP A 42 5.32 1.48 -0.68
C ASP A 42 5.76 0.03 -0.82
N VAL A 43 4.89 -0.82 -1.37
CA VAL A 43 5.20 -2.25 -1.52
C VAL A 43 5.60 -2.64 -2.93
N ARG A 44 5.88 -1.62 -3.78
CA ARG A 44 6.34 -1.85 -5.16
C ARG A 44 7.79 -2.33 -5.15
N GLU A 45 8.29 -2.66 -6.35
CA GLU A 45 9.69 -3.03 -6.52
C GLU A 45 10.61 -1.82 -6.33
N GLN A 46 11.88 -2.09 -6.04
CA GLN A 46 12.86 -1.04 -5.77
C GLN A 46 12.96 -0.02 -6.91
N HIS A 47 12.99 -0.49 -8.16
CA HIS A 47 13.12 0.43 -9.30
C HIS A 47 11.90 1.34 -9.44
N GLU A 48 10.73 0.86 -9.05
CA GLU A 48 9.51 1.69 -9.06
C GLU A 48 9.60 2.77 -7.98
N PHE A 49 10.02 2.40 -6.78
CA PHE A 49 10.20 3.31 -5.67
C PHE A 49 11.23 4.39 -6.02
N ASP A 50 12.34 3.98 -6.64
CA ASP A 50 13.42 4.91 -7.01
C ASP A 50 12.98 5.91 -8.08
N ALA A 51 12.01 5.54 -8.92
CA ALA A 51 11.48 6.43 -9.96
C ALA A 51 10.45 7.44 -9.43
N GLY A 52 10.16 7.38 -8.16
CA GLY A 52 9.25 8.31 -7.49
C GLY A 52 8.39 7.58 -6.47
N CYS A 53 8.15 8.20 -5.33
CA CYS A 53 7.35 7.60 -4.27
C CYS A 53 6.57 8.69 -3.55
N PHE A 54 5.60 8.29 -2.73
CA PHE A 54 4.91 9.20 -1.84
C PHE A 54 5.91 9.70 -0.80
N GLU A 55 5.95 11.01 -0.58
CA GLU A 55 6.92 11.62 0.33
C GLU A 55 6.71 11.09 1.75
N GLY A 56 7.77 10.56 2.34
CA GLY A 56 7.72 9.97 3.68
C GLY A 56 7.36 8.50 3.70
N ALA A 57 7.09 7.89 2.55
CA ALA A 57 6.78 6.47 2.49
C ALA A 57 8.00 5.62 2.84
N LEU A 58 7.77 4.59 3.64
CA LEU A 58 8.76 3.56 3.89
C LEU A 58 8.68 2.54 2.76
N HIS A 59 9.83 2.12 2.23
CA HIS A 59 9.84 1.10 1.18
C HIS A 59 10.03 -0.29 1.77
N LEU A 60 9.02 -1.14 1.60
CA LEU A 60 9.08 -2.55 1.95
C LEU A 60 8.36 -3.30 0.85
N SER A 61 9.11 -3.79 -0.14
CA SER A 61 8.46 -4.44 -1.27
C SER A 61 7.70 -5.68 -0.84
N LYS A 62 6.65 -5.99 -1.57
CA LYS A 62 5.70 -7.05 -1.22
C LYS A 62 6.40 -8.39 -0.97
N GLY A 63 7.47 -8.68 -1.73
CA GLY A 63 8.18 -9.95 -1.63
C GLY A 63 8.96 -10.15 -0.34
N VAL A 64 9.22 -9.08 0.42
CA VAL A 64 10.03 -9.17 1.64
C VAL A 64 9.36 -8.55 2.86
N ILE A 65 8.14 -8.03 2.72
CA ILE A 65 7.51 -7.26 3.80
C ILE A 65 7.31 -8.11 5.06
N GLU A 66 6.92 -9.37 4.93
CA GLU A 66 6.73 -10.23 6.09
C GLU A 66 8.02 -10.43 6.88
N ARG A 67 9.14 -10.53 6.15
CA ARG A 67 10.45 -10.72 6.78
C ARG A 67 10.95 -9.44 7.44
N ASP A 68 10.66 -8.28 6.84
CA ASP A 68 11.38 -7.05 7.17
C ASP A 68 10.56 -6.03 7.95
N VAL A 69 9.23 -6.16 8.04
CA VAL A 69 8.39 -5.13 8.68
C VAL A 69 8.77 -4.92 10.15
N GLU A 70 9.12 -5.99 10.85
CA GLU A 70 9.48 -5.89 12.28
C GLU A 70 10.84 -5.25 12.53
N LYS A 71 11.64 -5.02 11.48
CA LYS A 71 12.90 -4.29 11.60
C LYS A 71 12.69 -2.78 11.75
N HIS A 72 11.45 -2.32 11.63
CA HIS A 72 11.09 -0.92 11.70
C HIS A 72 10.24 -0.67 12.94
N PRO A 73 10.25 0.57 13.49
CA PRO A 73 9.50 0.88 14.71
C PRO A 73 8.01 1.09 14.42
N ILE A 74 7.34 0.02 13.99
CA ILE A 74 5.91 0.01 13.67
C ILE A 74 5.23 -0.91 14.66
N SER A 75 4.27 -0.39 15.42
CA SER A 75 3.55 -1.22 16.38
C SER A 75 2.29 -1.81 15.73
N GLU A 76 1.77 -2.87 16.35
CA GLU A 76 0.58 -3.58 15.82
C GLU A 76 -0.67 -2.69 15.79
N GLU A 77 -0.71 -1.64 16.60
CA GLU A 77 -1.83 -0.71 16.65
C GLU A 77 -1.67 0.48 15.70
N ASP A 78 -0.52 0.65 15.09
CA ASP A 78 -0.28 1.77 14.19
C ASP A 78 -1.22 1.69 12.98
N ARG A 79 -1.67 2.87 12.54
CA ARG A 79 -2.47 2.96 11.33
C ARG A 79 -1.54 2.94 10.12
N ILE A 80 -1.70 1.93 9.28
CA ILE A 80 -0.80 1.64 8.16
C ILE A 80 -1.59 1.66 6.86
N VAL A 81 -1.08 2.39 5.86
CA VAL A 81 -1.61 2.32 4.50
C VAL A 81 -0.51 1.79 3.59
N LEU A 82 -0.82 0.73 2.86
CA LEU A 82 0.08 0.13 1.87
C LEU A 82 -0.36 0.54 0.48
N TYR A 83 0.59 0.86 -0.41
CA TYR A 83 0.23 1.12 -1.80
C TYR A 83 1.20 0.44 -2.76
N CYS A 84 0.68 0.13 -3.95
CA CYS A 84 1.47 -0.36 -5.07
C CYS A 84 1.09 0.46 -6.30
N GLY A 85 1.16 -0.11 -7.50
CA GLY A 85 0.80 0.63 -8.72
C GLY A 85 -0.68 0.94 -8.81
N GLY A 86 -1.54 -0.05 -8.56
CA GLY A 86 -3.00 0.10 -8.70
C GLY A 86 -3.82 -0.46 -7.56
N GLY A 87 -3.20 -1.13 -6.58
CA GLY A 87 -3.91 -1.68 -5.44
C GLY A 87 -3.94 -3.19 -5.37
N PHE A 88 -3.32 -3.90 -6.30
CA PHE A 88 -3.36 -5.36 -6.35
C PHE A 88 -2.30 -5.99 -5.46
N ARG A 89 -1.02 -5.63 -5.64
CA ARG A 89 0.07 -6.14 -4.79
C ARG A 89 -0.12 -5.71 -3.34
N SER A 90 -0.62 -4.48 -3.12
CA SER A 90 -0.85 -3.98 -1.76
C SER A 90 -1.99 -4.72 -1.07
N ALA A 91 -2.98 -5.23 -1.81
CA ALA A 91 -4.02 -6.07 -1.24
C ALA A 91 -3.42 -7.35 -0.65
N LEU A 92 -2.52 -8.00 -1.40
CA LEU A 92 -1.85 -9.21 -0.92
C LEU A 92 -0.98 -8.91 0.30
N ALA A 93 -0.26 -7.80 0.29
CA ALA A 93 0.58 -7.39 1.42
C ALA A 93 -0.26 -7.04 2.64
N ALA A 94 -1.40 -6.39 2.44
CA ALA A 94 -2.31 -6.05 3.54
C ALA A 94 -2.84 -7.30 4.23
N GLU A 95 -3.18 -8.33 3.46
CA GLU A 95 -3.61 -9.60 4.04
C GLU A 95 -2.49 -10.22 4.89
N SER A 96 -1.26 -10.19 4.37
CA SER A 96 -0.10 -10.72 5.11
C SER A 96 0.10 -10.00 6.44
N LEU A 97 0.09 -8.67 6.45
CA LEU A 97 0.29 -7.92 7.68
C LEU A 97 -0.86 -8.11 8.66
N THR A 98 -2.09 -8.19 8.17
CA THR A 98 -3.24 -8.48 9.03
C THR A 98 -3.07 -9.85 9.69
N ARG A 99 -2.61 -10.83 8.93
CA ARG A 99 -2.36 -12.18 9.46
C ARG A 99 -1.25 -12.18 10.50
N MET A 100 -0.30 -11.26 10.40
CA MET A 100 0.80 -11.12 11.37
C MET A 100 0.39 -10.39 12.65
N GLY A 101 -0.85 -9.87 12.72
CA GLY A 101 -1.36 -9.22 13.91
C GLY A 101 -1.46 -7.71 13.87
N TYR A 102 -1.12 -7.09 12.75
CA TYR A 102 -1.29 -5.64 12.60
C TYR A 102 -2.78 -5.34 12.43
N ALA A 103 -3.33 -4.49 13.30
CA ALA A 103 -4.77 -4.34 13.46
C ALA A 103 -5.40 -3.28 12.56
N ASN A 104 -4.61 -2.31 12.07
CA ASN A 104 -5.14 -1.14 11.37
C ASN A 104 -4.44 -0.96 10.02
N VAL A 105 -4.54 -1.98 9.17
CA VAL A 105 -3.88 -2.03 7.87
C VAL A 105 -4.89 -1.80 6.75
N TYR A 106 -4.54 -0.90 5.83
CA TYR A 106 -5.37 -0.56 4.68
C TYR A 106 -4.56 -0.70 3.40
N SER A 107 -5.18 -1.18 2.35
CA SER A 107 -4.61 -1.14 1.00
C SER A 107 -5.21 0.04 0.25
N LEU A 108 -4.38 0.89 -0.34
CA LEU A 108 -4.86 2.04 -1.13
C LEU A 108 -5.29 1.56 -2.51
N TRP A 109 -6.60 1.52 -2.73
CA TRP A 109 -7.16 1.19 -4.04
C TRP A 109 -6.83 2.33 -5.01
N GLY A 110 -6.31 1.98 -6.17
CA GLY A 110 -5.81 2.96 -7.13
C GLY A 110 -4.31 3.24 -7.00
N GLY A 111 -3.72 3.02 -5.85
CA GLY A 111 -2.28 3.04 -5.61
C GLY A 111 -1.55 4.27 -6.13
N TRP A 112 -0.36 4.05 -6.65
CA TRP A 112 0.50 5.11 -7.18
C TRP A 112 -0.21 5.97 -8.22
N ARG A 113 -0.99 5.34 -9.11
CA ARG A 113 -1.70 6.08 -10.15
C ARG A 113 -2.68 7.09 -9.54
N SER A 114 -3.39 6.71 -8.49
CA SER A 114 -4.32 7.63 -7.83
C SER A 114 -3.59 8.73 -7.07
N LEU A 115 -2.43 8.41 -6.48
CA LEU A 115 -1.61 9.42 -5.80
C LEU A 115 -1.14 10.50 -6.77
N VAL A 116 -0.65 10.09 -7.93
CA VAL A 116 -0.20 11.03 -8.96
C VAL A 116 -1.36 11.84 -9.51
N ALA A 117 -2.48 11.19 -9.82
CA ALA A 117 -3.65 11.87 -10.37
C ALA A 117 -4.22 12.91 -9.40
N ALA A 118 -4.12 12.66 -8.10
CA ALA A 118 -4.61 13.59 -7.07
C ALA A 118 -3.58 14.67 -6.69
N GLY A 119 -2.39 14.65 -7.30
CA GLY A 119 -1.33 15.60 -6.98
C GLY A 119 -0.65 15.34 -5.65
N LEU A 120 -0.82 14.16 -5.06
CA LEU A 120 -0.23 13.81 -3.77
C LEU A 120 1.17 13.21 -3.93
N ALA A 121 1.54 12.85 -5.14
CA ALA A 121 2.88 12.34 -5.42
C ALA A 121 3.27 12.72 -6.85
N THR A 122 4.57 12.79 -7.10
CA THR A 122 5.10 13.19 -8.40
C THR A 122 6.20 12.23 -8.81
N PRO A 123 6.15 11.69 -10.06
CA PRO A 123 7.25 10.87 -10.55
C PRO A 123 8.54 11.68 -10.64
N ASN A 124 9.68 11.04 -10.44
CA ASN A 124 10.96 11.68 -10.64
C ASN A 124 11.20 11.97 -12.13
N GLN A 125 11.90 13.04 -12.39
CA GLN A 125 12.21 13.46 -13.75
C GLN A 125 13.37 12.63 -14.32
#